data_a289ec249e9269aec5a006c69a031d64
#
_entry.id   a289ec249e9269aec5a006c69a031d64
#
_cell.length_a   1.000
_cell.length_b   1.000
_cell.length_c   1.000
_cell.angle_alpha   90.00
_cell.angle_beta   90.00
_cell.angle_gamma   90.00
#
_symmetry.space_group_name_H-M   'P 1'
#
loop_
_entity.id
_entity.type
_entity.pdbx_description
1 polymer ?
#
loop_
_entity_poly.entity_id
_entity_poly.type
_entity_poly.pdbx_seq_one_letter_code
_entity_poly.pdbx_strand_id
1 'polypeptide(L)'
;MPDAVIVSALRTPIGTAMKGTLRDTDAYQLAEHVIGAAVSDVDRRQIDDVILGEGLYGGGVVARHAAITAGLSSVPGLAVNRHCAAGQAAVQSAAASIRAGMDQLILAGGVNSASTSPRFKRRAGSHKDDEMVDWFPPTHPNRPDAPNMDMSITVGWNAAVKAGVSREEMDGWALGSHRKAIQAIDEGRFKHEIVPIETPRGLFDVDEHPRRDTTIEKLATLKPLHPEIEGFSITAGNACGANDGAAVLAVASDRLGLPALATIRSWASVGVDPAFTGLAPVEAIPKALARARLSLADVDLFEINEAFASMCVATIKLLDIDPDKVNVSGSGCSLGHPVAATGARMLVTLVHELRRRGGGIGVAAMCAGGGMGSTTVIEVPAP
;
A
#
# COMPACT_ATOMS: atom_id res chain seq x y z
N MET A 1 7.34 -5.40 27.65
CA MET A 1 7.86 -4.78 26.42
C MET A 1 7.05 -3.53 26.16
N PRO A 2 7.61 -2.45 25.59
CA PRO A 2 6.81 -1.30 25.21
C PRO A 2 5.81 -1.67 24.11
N ASP A 3 4.70 -0.97 24.04
CA ASP A 3 3.81 -1.03 22.89
C ASP A 3 4.28 -0.06 21.81
N ALA A 4 4.07 -0.45 20.55
CA ALA A 4 4.32 0.41 19.41
C ALA A 4 3.02 1.17 19.06
N VAL A 5 3.05 2.48 19.20
CA VAL A 5 1.91 3.36 18.93
C VAL A 5 2.16 4.24 17.72
N ILE A 6 1.13 4.56 16.98
CA ILE A 6 1.16 5.51 15.87
C ILE A 6 0.80 6.88 16.44
N VAL A 7 1.66 7.87 16.27
CA VAL A 7 1.45 9.23 16.78
C VAL A 7 1.25 10.27 15.66
N SER A 8 1.65 9.94 14.43
CA SER A 8 1.34 10.71 13.22
C SER A 8 1.10 9.74 12.06
N ALA A 9 0.19 10.09 11.14
CA ALA A 9 -0.18 9.27 10.00
C ALA A 9 -0.55 10.18 8.82
N LEU A 10 0.37 10.32 7.85
CA LEU A 10 0.29 11.29 6.76
C LEU A 10 0.61 10.65 5.42
N ARG A 11 0.06 11.24 4.34
CA ARG A 11 0.35 10.85 2.97
C ARG A 11 0.29 12.03 2.01
N THR A 12 0.90 11.90 0.85
CA THR A 12 0.59 12.77 -0.28
C THR A 12 -0.78 12.42 -0.86
N PRO A 13 -1.42 13.31 -1.63
CA PRO A 13 -2.45 12.87 -2.57
C PRO A 13 -1.83 11.90 -3.59
N ILE A 14 -2.66 11.03 -4.18
CA ILE A 14 -2.20 10.01 -5.13
C ILE A 14 -2.37 10.52 -6.56
N GLY A 15 -1.26 10.58 -7.30
CA GLY A 15 -1.20 10.96 -8.69
C GLY A 15 -1.37 9.78 -9.64
N THR A 16 -1.92 10.03 -10.83
CA THR A 16 -1.95 9.05 -11.93
C THR A 16 -0.62 9.09 -12.67
N ALA A 17 0.07 7.96 -12.73
CA ALA A 17 1.39 7.91 -13.34
C ALA A 17 1.41 8.37 -14.81
N MET A 18 2.51 8.95 -15.25
CA MET A 18 2.84 9.41 -16.60
C MET A 18 2.03 10.61 -17.10
N LYS A 19 0.81 10.83 -16.63
CA LYS A 19 -0.10 11.87 -17.12
C LYS A 19 -0.70 12.76 -16.04
N GLY A 20 -0.67 12.31 -14.80
CA GLY A 20 -1.24 13.01 -13.64
C GLY A 20 -0.40 14.17 -13.14
N THR A 21 -0.83 14.75 -12.04
CA THR A 21 -0.23 15.95 -11.44
C THR A 21 1.17 15.70 -10.90
N LEU A 22 1.45 14.50 -10.37
CA LEU A 22 2.76 14.11 -9.81
C LEU A 22 3.75 13.52 -10.84
N ARG A 23 3.43 13.52 -12.14
CA ARG A 23 4.25 12.84 -13.16
C ARG A 23 5.71 13.34 -13.23
N ASP A 24 5.96 14.58 -12.86
CA ASP A 24 7.26 15.23 -12.88
C ASP A 24 7.88 15.32 -11.46
N THR A 25 7.27 14.65 -10.46
CA THR A 25 7.72 14.58 -9.06
C THR A 25 8.32 13.21 -8.80
N ASP A 26 9.60 13.16 -8.47
CA ASP A 26 10.28 11.90 -8.24
C ASP A 26 10.08 11.35 -6.81
N ALA A 27 10.55 10.12 -6.59
CA ALA A 27 10.38 9.48 -5.29
C ALA A 27 11.14 10.18 -4.15
N TYR A 28 12.24 10.85 -4.46
CA TYR A 28 12.99 11.62 -3.45
C TYR A 28 12.17 12.82 -2.98
N GLN A 29 11.63 13.59 -3.92
CA GLN A 29 10.77 14.75 -3.64
C GLN A 29 9.50 14.36 -2.86
N LEU A 30 8.84 13.24 -3.25
CA LEU A 30 7.68 12.72 -2.54
C LEU A 30 8.01 12.31 -1.10
N ALA A 31 9.16 11.62 -0.90
CA ALA A 31 9.60 11.19 0.41
C ALA A 31 10.00 12.38 1.29
N GLU A 32 10.75 13.35 0.75
CA GLU A 32 11.12 14.59 1.44
C GLU A 32 9.90 15.33 1.94
N HIS A 33 8.88 15.46 1.09
CA HIS A 33 7.66 16.17 1.40
C HIS A 33 6.93 15.54 2.58
N VAL A 34 6.66 14.22 2.53
CA VAL A 34 5.89 13.54 3.57
C VAL A 34 6.67 13.36 4.88
N ILE A 35 8.00 13.13 4.80
CA ILE A 35 8.87 13.05 5.98
C ILE A 35 8.98 14.43 6.64
N GLY A 36 9.16 15.49 5.85
CA GLY A 36 9.20 16.86 6.36
C GLY A 36 7.94 17.24 7.14
N ALA A 37 6.76 16.84 6.64
CA ALA A 37 5.49 17.03 7.34
C ALA A 37 5.45 16.24 8.66
N ALA A 38 5.82 14.95 8.63
CA ALA A 38 5.80 14.10 9.82
C ALA A 38 6.79 14.56 10.93
N VAL A 39 7.93 15.12 10.55
CA VAL A 39 8.89 15.71 11.50
C VAL A 39 8.29 16.87 12.26
N SER A 40 7.32 17.58 11.68
CA SER A 40 6.65 18.70 12.36
C SER A 40 5.71 18.25 13.48
N ASP A 41 5.28 17.00 13.47
CA ASP A 41 4.35 16.44 14.46
C ASP A 41 5.06 15.88 15.70
N VAL A 42 6.39 15.75 15.68
CA VAL A 42 7.17 15.10 16.73
C VAL A 42 8.44 15.88 17.10
N ASP A 43 9.03 15.59 18.25
CA ASP A 43 10.36 16.15 18.58
C ASP A 43 11.44 15.43 17.73
N ARG A 44 12.01 16.17 16.78
CA ARG A 44 13.03 15.66 15.85
C ARG A 44 14.24 15.04 16.53
N ARG A 45 14.55 15.43 17.77
CA ARG A 45 15.68 14.90 18.56
C ARG A 45 15.42 13.49 19.07
N GLN A 46 14.16 13.05 19.08
CA GLN A 46 13.74 11.71 19.51
C GLN A 46 13.66 10.72 18.36
N ILE A 47 13.84 11.15 17.10
CA ILE A 47 13.76 10.27 15.94
C ILE A 47 15.04 9.45 15.85
N ASP A 48 14.90 8.12 15.95
CA ASP A 48 16.01 7.17 15.91
C ASP A 48 16.32 6.69 14.48
N ASP A 49 15.31 6.51 13.64
CA ASP A 49 15.47 6.02 12.26
C ASP A 49 14.37 6.51 11.33
N VAL A 50 14.64 6.43 10.01
CA VAL A 50 13.66 6.58 8.94
C VAL A 50 13.65 5.31 8.09
N ILE A 51 12.52 4.58 8.05
CA ILE A 51 12.41 3.31 7.32
C ILE A 51 11.39 3.45 6.20
N LEU A 52 11.82 3.37 4.94
CA LEU A 52 10.91 3.46 3.79
C LEU A 52 10.92 2.20 2.93
N GLY A 53 9.72 1.81 2.48
CA GLY A 53 9.53 0.93 1.34
C GLY A 53 9.84 1.71 0.07
N GLU A 54 10.82 1.26 -0.71
CA GLU A 54 11.32 1.96 -1.91
C GLU A 54 10.97 1.26 -3.23
N GLY A 55 10.51 0.02 -3.15
CA GLY A 55 10.09 -0.75 -4.33
C GLY A 55 11.20 -0.88 -5.38
N LEU A 56 11.02 -0.20 -6.52
CA LEU A 56 11.90 -0.25 -7.66
C LEU A 56 13.04 0.79 -7.64
N TYR A 57 13.13 1.62 -6.62
CA TYR A 57 14.18 2.62 -6.48
C TYR A 57 15.48 2.07 -5.87
N GLY A 58 15.62 0.75 -5.77
CA GLY A 58 16.70 0.05 -5.08
C GLY A 58 18.09 0.59 -5.35
N GLY A 59 18.86 0.76 -4.27
CA GLY A 59 20.27 1.19 -4.28
C GLY A 59 20.52 2.63 -3.85
N GLY A 60 19.51 3.49 -3.75
CA GLY A 60 19.68 4.91 -3.41
C GLY A 60 19.39 5.27 -1.96
N VAL A 61 18.76 4.39 -1.17
CA VAL A 61 18.24 4.65 0.20
C VAL A 61 17.52 6.00 0.28
N VAL A 62 16.36 6.08 -0.37
CA VAL A 62 15.49 7.28 -0.39
C VAL A 62 15.17 7.76 1.03
N ALA A 63 15.00 6.84 1.98
CA ALA A 63 14.80 7.15 3.40
C ALA A 63 15.91 8.03 3.97
N ARG A 64 17.17 7.71 3.71
CA ARG A 64 18.30 8.51 4.20
C ARG A 64 18.38 9.87 3.53
N HIS A 65 18.11 9.94 2.22
CA HIS A 65 18.06 11.20 1.50
C HIS A 65 16.98 12.13 2.08
N ALA A 66 15.76 11.63 2.25
CA ALA A 66 14.66 12.39 2.84
C ALA A 66 14.95 12.84 4.28
N ALA A 67 15.59 11.99 5.09
CA ALA A 67 16.02 12.36 6.45
C ALA A 67 16.97 13.56 6.44
N ILE A 68 18.00 13.55 5.56
CA ILE A 68 18.96 14.65 5.44
C ILE A 68 18.24 15.94 5.03
N THR A 69 17.40 15.88 4.01
CA THR A 69 16.65 17.06 3.51
C THR A 69 15.70 17.62 4.57
N ALA A 70 15.09 16.75 5.39
CA ALA A 70 14.26 17.15 6.51
C ALA A 70 15.08 17.72 7.72
N GLY A 71 16.40 17.83 7.59
CA GLY A 71 17.28 18.34 8.66
C GLY A 71 17.60 17.31 9.75
N LEU A 72 17.42 16.01 9.45
CA LEU A 72 17.73 14.89 10.35
C LEU A 72 19.09 14.25 9.99
N SER A 73 20.14 15.07 9.92
CA SER A 73 21.46 14.62 9.46
C SER A 73 22.12 13.54 10.34
N SER A 74 21.73 13.45 11.61
CA SER A 74 22.19 12.43 12.56
C SER A 74 21.35 11.14 12.54
N VAL A 75 20.18 11.15 11.88
CA VAL A 75 19.27 10.01 11.84
C VAL A 75 19.59 9.10 10.64
N PRO A 76 19.80 7.80 10.82
CA PRO A 76 20.05 6.89 9.71
C PRO A 76 18.81 6.76 8.80
N GLY A 77 18.92 5.91 7.78
CA GLY A 77 17.81 5.59 6.92
C GLY A 77 17.91 4.15 6.42
N LEU A 78 16.81 3.44 6.43
CA LEU A 78 16.72 2.03 6.00
C LEU A 78 15.75 1.88 4.83
N ALA A 79 16.22 1.25 3.75
CA ALA A 79 15.40 0.82 2.63
C ALA A 79 14.89 -0.60 2.86
N VAL A 80 13.58 -0.82 2.72
CA VAL A 80 12.99 -2.15 2.74
C VAL A 80 12.25 -2.44 1.43
N ASN A 81 12.28 -3.69 1.01
CA ASN A 81 11.55 -4.13 -0.17
C ASN A 81 10.78 -5.42 0.13
N ARG A 82 9.47 -5.35 0.00
CA ARG A 82 8.54 -6.48 -0.04
C ARG A 82 7.52 -6.25 -1.15
N HIS A 83 8.00 -5.79 -2.31
CA HIS A 83 7.17 -5.37 -3.45
C HIS A 83 6.01 -4.46 -2.99
N CYS A 84 4.76 -4.78 -3.35
CA CYS A 84 3.59 -3.97 -2.98
C CYS A 84 3.46 -3.73 -1.46
N ALA A 85 3.90 -4.68 -0.64
CA ALA A 85 3.83 -4.58 0.83
C ALA A 85 5.04 -3.89 1.48
N ALA A 86 5.93 -3.26 0.71
CA ALA A 86 7.16 -2.67 1.25
C ALA A 86 6.88 -1.59 2.31
N GLY A 87 5.94 -0.67 2.06
CA GLY A 87 5.58 0.36 3.04
C GLY A 87 4.97 -0.21 4.33
N GLN A 88 4.16 -1.27 4.22
CA GLN A 88 3.64 -1.95 5.40
C GLN A 88 4.75 -2.67 6.16
N ALA A 89 5.71 -3.29 5.45
CA ALA A 89 6.87 -3.93 6.06
C ALA A 89 7.78 -2.93 6.78
N ALA A 90 7.90 -1.70 6.29
CA ALA A 90 8.61 -0.62 6.96
C ALA A 90 7.98 -0.31 8.34
N VAL A 91 6.65 -0.13 8.38
CA VAL A 91 5.91 0.10 9.62
C VAL A 91 6.01 -1.08 10.58
N GLN A 92 5.94 -2.32 10.07
CA GLN A 92 6.11 -3.53 10.86
C GLN A 92 7.53 -3.65 11.45
N SER A 93 8.56 -3.24 10.69
CA SER A 93 9.95 -3.23 11.16
C SER A 93 10.17 -2.19 12.26
N ALA A 94 9.60 -0.99 12.10
CA ALA A 94 9.62 0.05 13.13
C ALA A 94 8.94 -0.45 14.42
N ALA A 95 7.74 -1.03 14.31
CA ALA A 95 7.03 -1.59 15.46
C ALA A 95 7.81 -2.71 16.15
N ALA A 96 8.52 -3.55 15.39
CA ALA A 96 9.36 -4.62 15.95
C ALA A 96 10.56 -4.06 16.73
N SER A 97 11.26 -3.06 16.18
CA SER A 97 12.39 -2.41 16.85
C SER A 97 11.97 -1.72 18.16
N ILE A 98 10.85 -0.99 18.13
CA ILE A 98 10.29 -0.35 19.32
C ILE A 98 9.90 -1.37 20.38
N ARG A 99 9.19 -2.46 19.99
CA ARG A 99 8.82 -3.52 20.94
C ARG A 99 10.01 -4.25 21.51
N ALA A 100 11.09 -4.35 20.75
CA ALA A 100 12.35 -4.90 21.24
C ALA A 100 13.08 -3.96 22.20
N GLY A 101 12.67 -2.70 22.29
CA GLY A 101 13.30 -1.66 23.12
C GLY A 101 14.61 -1.11 22.54
N MET A 102 14.84 -1.31 21.23
CA MET A 102 16.03 -0.82 20.53
C MET A 102 15.89 0.65 20.15
N ASP A 103 14.69 1.05 19.72
CA ASP A 103 14.35 2.41 19.29
C ASP A 103 13.14 2.94 20.05
N GLN A 104 12.95 4.26 20.05
CA GLN A 104 11.84 4.95 20.71
C GLN A 104 10.86 5.61 19.72
N LEU A 105 11.35 6.16 18.60
CA LEU A 105 10.55 6.85 17.60
C LEU A 105 11.15 6.67 16.21
N ILE A 106 10.36 6.11 15.30
CA ILE A 106 10.76 5.85 13.92
C ILE A 106 9.74 6.43 12.97
N LEU A 107 10.20 7.13 11.93
CA LEU A 107 9.36 7.50 10.80
C LEU A 107 9.37 6.35 9.79
N ALA A 108 8.22 5.71 9.60
CA ALA A 108 8.13 4.51 8.77
C ALA A 108 7.02 4.61 7.72
N GLY A 109 7.30 4.21 6.49
CA GLY A 109 6.33 4.32 5.43
C GLY A 109 6.80 3.76 4.11
N GLY A 110 6.37 4.40 3.01
CA GLY A 110 6.80 4.01 1.67
C GLY A 110 6.56 5.08 0.64
N VAL A 111 7.30 4.98 -0.45
CA VAL A 111 7.25 5.91 -1.56
C VAL A 111 7.28 5.17 -2.89
N ASN A 112 6.53 5.67 -3.84
CA ASN A 112 6.53 5.18 -5.21
C ASN A 112 6.27 6.32 -6.19
N SER A 113 7.13 6.47 -7.20
CA SER A 113 6.84 7.24 -8.40
C SER A 113 6.98 6.32 -9.60
N ALA A 114 5.86 5.83 -10.11
CA ALA A 114 5.86 5.01 -11.33
C ALA A 114 6.23 5.87 -12.55
N SER A 115 5.94 7.18 -12.49
CA SER A 115 6.27 8.14 -13.54
C SER A 115 7.77 8.32 -13.75
N THR A 116 8.55 8.27 -12.69
CA THR A 116 10.01 8.51 -12.73
C THR A 116 10.84 7.29 -12.35
N SER A 117 10.22 6.10 -12.29
CA SER A 117 10.91 4.85 -11.98
C SER A 117 12.13 4.62 -12.86
N PRO A 118 13.28 4.28 -12.29
CA PRO A 118 14.49 3.99 -13.06
C PRO A 118 14.29 2.76 -13.94
N ARG A 119 14.96 2.77 -15.08
CA ARG A 119 15.08 1.59 -15.96
C ARG A 119 16.41 0.90 -15.71
N PHE A 120 16.37 -0.40 -15.48
CA PHE A 120 17.56 -1.18 -15.21
C PHE A 120 18.08 -1.85 -16.46
N LYS A 121 19.42 -1.91 -16.56
CA LYS A 121 20.12 -2.72 -17.55
C LYS A 121 21.06 -3.66 -16.84
N ARG A 122 21.28 -4.84 -17.39
CA ARG A 122 22.31 -5.78 -16.95
C ARG A 122 23.11 -6.27 -18.14
N ARG A 123 24.32 -6.76 -17.87
CA ARG A 123 25.11 -7.43 -18.91
C ARG A 123 24.38 -8.70 -19.39
N ALA A 124 24.28 -8.85 -20.71
CA ALA A 124 23.76 -10.07 -21.32
C ALA A 124 24.87 -11.13 -21.37
N GLY A 125 24.61 -12.33 -20.84
CA GLY A 125 25.36 -13.54 -21.09
C GLY A 125 26.84 -13.58 -20.66
N SER A 126 27.70 -14.15 -21.47
CA SER A 126 29.06 -14.54 -21.16
C SER A 126 30.06 -13.36 -21.13
N HIS A 127 31.24 -13.57 -20.52
CA HIS A 127 32.31 -12.57 -20.33
C HIS A 127 32.85 -11.87 -21.60
N LYS A 128 32.36 -12.22 -22.78
CA LYS A 128 32.83 -11.69 -24.06
C LYS A 128 31.95 -10.61 -24.67
N ASP A 129 30.69 -10.51 -24.22
CA ASP A 129 29.74 -9.56 -24.78
C ASP A 129 29.46 -8.47 -23.74
N ASP A 130 29.94 -7.26 -23.99
CA ASP A 130 29.66 -6.06 -23.17
C ASP A 130 28.27 -5.50 -23.46
N GLU A 131 27.39 -6.26 -24.10
CA GLU A 131 26.03 -5.86 -24.40
C GLU A 131 25.22 -5.70 -23.11
N MET A 132 24.59 -4.54 -22.95
CA MET A 132 23.69 -4.23 -21.88
C MET A 132 22.25 -4.36 -22.37
N VAL A 133 21.52 -5.31 -21.80
CA VAL A 133 20.10 -5.54 -22.11
C VAL A 133 19.20 -4.95 -21.03
N ASP A 134 18.03 -4.49 -21.43
CA ASP A 134 17.01 -4.05 -20.47
C ASP A 134 16.65 -5.22 -19.55
N TRP A 135 16.56 -4.91 -18.26
CA TRP A 135 16.31 -5.91 -17.24
C TRP A 135 15.32 -5.38 -16.20
N PHE A 136 14.45 -6.26 -15.77
CA PHE A 136 13.55 -6.03 -14.65
C PHE A 136 13.71 -7.16 -13.63
N PRO A 137 13.80 -6.87 -12.32
CA PRO A 137 13.98 -7.91 -11.33
C PRO A 137 12.75 -8.83 -11.28
N PRO A 138 12.91 -10.15 -11.49
CA PRO A 138 11.79 -11.08 -11.41
C PRO A 138 11.31 -11.21 -9.96
N THR A 139 10.00 -11.35 -9.76
CA THR A 139 9.42 -11.54 -8.42
C THR A 139 9.62 -12.96 -7.90
N HIS A 140 9.74 -13.94 -8.81
CA HIS A 140 9.95 -15.37 -8.53
C HIS A 140 10.46 -16.08 -9.79
N PRO A 141 10.87 -17.35 -9.73
CA PRO A 141 11.19 -18.12 -10.95
C PRO A 141 9.99 -18.22 -11.87
N ASN A 142 10.18 -17.96 -13.18
CA ASN A 142 9.10 -17.96 -14.16
C ASN A 142 8.52 -19.36 -14.36
N ARG A 143 7.18 -19.46 -14.36
CA ARG A 143 6.44 -20.70 -14.66
C ARG A 143 5.25 -20.37 -15.56
N PRO A 144 4.75 -21.32 -16.39
CA PRO A 144 3.59 -21.06 -17.27
C PRO A 144 2.32 -20.64 -16.53
N ASP A 145 2.06 -21.22 -15.35
CA ASP A 145 0.92 -20.92 -14.48
C ASP A 145 1.19 -19.74 -13.53
N ALA A 146 2.45 -19.32 -13.44
CA ALA A 146 2.91 -18.21 -12.60
C ALA A 146 3.96 -17.37 -13.36
N PRO A 147 3.56 -16.57 -14.35
CA PRO A 147 4.47 -15.66 -15.04
C PRO A 147 4.92 -14.57 -14.09
N ASN A 148 6.26 -14.44 -13.92
CA ASN A 148 6.85 -13.58 -12.88
C ASN A 148 6.77 -12.07 -13.18
N MET A 149 6.35 -11.70 -14.38
CA MET A 149 6.21 -10.30 -14.82
C MET A 149 4.75 -9.89 -15.05
N ASP A 150 3.80 -10.81 -14.90
CA ASP A 150 2.38 -10.55 -15.18
C ASP A 150 1.51 -10.76 -13.93
N MET A 151 1.27 -9.66 -13.24
CA MET A 151 0.43 -9.65 -12.06
C MET A 151 -1.06 -9.79 -12.40
N SER A 152 -1.49 -9.51 -13.63
CA SER A 152 -2.88 -9.71 -14.02
C SER A 152 -3.28 -11.19 -14.00
N ILE A 153 -2.31 -12.08 -14.24
CA ILE A 153 -2.50 -13.53 -14.13
C ILE A 153 -2.37 -13.99 -12.68
N THR A 154 -1.21 -13.74 -12.04
CA THR A 154 -0.89 -14.33 -10.74
C THR A 154 -1.65 -13.71 -9.56
N VAL A 155 -2.04 -12.43 -9.67
CA VAL A 155 -2.80 -11.72 -8.64
C VAL A 155 -4.29 -11.64 -9.01
N GLY A 156 -4.58 -11.29 -10.27
CA GLY A 156 -5.95 -11.03 -10.73
C GLY A 156 -6.69 -12.33 -11.11
N TRP A 157 -6.27 -12.93 -12.21
CA TRP A 157 -7.00 -14.01 -12.86
C TRP A 157 -7.04 -15.32 -12.06
N ASN A 158 -5.87 -15.78 -11.60
CA ASN A 158 -5.81 -17.04 -10.85
C ASN A 158 -6.60 -16.97 -9.53
N ALA A 159 -6.64 -15.79 -8.88
CA ALA A 159 -7.46 -15.58 -7.70
C ALA A 159 -8.97 -15.62 -8.06
N ALA A 160 -9.36 -14.98 -9.17
CA ALA A 160 -10.75 -15.01 -9.65
C ALA A 160 -11.22 -16.43 -9.91
N VAL A 161 -10.44 -17.21 -10.69
CA VAL A 161 -10.77 -18.61 -11.02
C VAL A 161 -10.88 -19.45 -9.76
N LYS A 162 -9.88 -19.36 -8.86
CA LYS A 162 -9.83 -20.19 -7.65
C LYS A 162 -10.97 -19.93 -6.68
N ALA A 163 -11.44 -18.67 -6.59
CA ALA A 163 -12.52 -18.27 -5.68
C ALA A 163 -13.89 -18.17 -6.38
N GLY A 164 -13.99 -18.49 -7.67
CA GLY A 164 -15.23 -18.39 -8.44
C GLY A 164 -15.77 -16.95 -8.46
N VAL A 165 -14.90 -15.97 -8.74
CA VAL A 165 -15.29 -14.55 -8.86
C VAL A 165 -15.57 -14.23 -10.32
N SER A 166 -16.80 -13.79 -10.61
CA SER A 166 -17.22 -13.45 -11.96
C SER A 166 -16.74 -12.05 -12.40
N ARG A 167 -16.82 -11.77 -13.71
CA ARG A 167 -16.54 -10.46 -14.28
C ARG A 167 -17.45 -9.38 -13.69
N GLU A 168 -18.72 -9.69 -13.54
CA GLU A 168 -19.75 -8.79 -13.02
C GLU A 168 -19.48 -8.44 -11.56
N GLU A 169 -19.05 -9.41 -10.75
CA GLU A 169 -18.66 -9.16 -9.34
C GLU A 169 -17.44 -8.24 -9.27
N MET A 170 -16.43 -8.46 -10.12
CA MET A 170 -15.23 -7.60 -10.17
C MET A 170 -15.55 -6.17 -10.61
N ASP A 171 -16.33 -6.03 -11.68
CA ASP A 171 -16.70 -4.72 -12.21
C ASP A 171 -17.62 -3.98 -11.21
N GLY A 172 -18.54 -4.69 -10.54
CA GLY A 172 -19.38 -4.15 -9.48
C GLY A 172 -18.57 -3.67 -8.28
N TRP A 173 -17.58 -4.44 -7.87
CA TRP A 173 -16.67 -4.05 -6.80
C TRP A 173 -15.85 -2.81 -7.16
N ALA A 174 -15.24 -2.77 -8.34
CA ALA A 174 -14.47 -1.63 -8.82
C ALA A 174 -15.32 -0.35 -8.90
N LEU A 175 -16.55 -0.44 -9.41
CA LEU A 175 -17.51 0.66 -9.42
C LEU A 175 -17.82 1.15 -7.99
N GLY A 176 -18.05 0.21 -7.07
CA GLY A 176 -18.29 0.49 -5.65
C GLY A 176 -17.10 1.22 -5.02
N SER A 177 -15.87 0.76 -5.31
CA SER A 177 -14.63 1.40 -4.85
C SER A 177 -14.55 2.85 -5.32
N HIS A 178 -14.78 3.14 -6.60
CA HIS A 178 -14.81 4.53 -7.12
C HIS A 178 -15.87 5.39 -6.41
N ARG A 179 -17.08 4.88 -6.21
CA ARG A 179 -18.15 5.61 -5.52
C ARG A 179 -17.78 5.93 -4.07
N LYS A 180 -17.23 4.96 -3.33
CA LYS A 180 -16.77 5.14 -1.95
C LYS A 180 -15.64 6.20 -1.88
N ALA A 181 -14.66 6.16 -2.79
CA ALA A 181 -13.58 7.14 -2.84
C ALA A 181 -14.09 8.56 -3.14
N ILE A 182 -14.98 8.71 -4.12
CA ILE A 182 -15.58 9.99 -4.47
C ILE A 182 -16.39 10.55 -3.30
N GLN A 183 -17.19 9.72 -2.65
CA GLN A 183 -17.94 10.14 -1.47
C GLN A 183 -16.99 10.59 -0.34
N ALA A 184 -15.90 9.86 -0.09
CA ALA A 184 -14.91 10.23 0.92
C ALA A 184 -14.23 11.58 0.61
N ILE A 185 -13.91 11.84 -0.67
CA ILE A 185 -13.38 13.13 -1.15
C ILE A 185 -14.39 14.24 -0.91
N ASP A 186 -15.64 14.06 -1.35
CA ASP A 186 -16.69 15.08 -1.27
C ASP A 186 -17.06 15.42 0.19
N GLU A 187 -17.00 14.43 1.09
CA GLU A 187 -17.20 14.60 2.54
C GLU A 187 -15.94 15.12 3.25
N GLY A 188 -14.82 15.28 2.54
CA GLY A 188 -13.56 15.76 3.11
C GLY A 188 -12.90 14.83 4.11
N ARG A 189 -13.14 13.50 4.01
CA ARG A 189 -12.61 12.50 4.94
C ARG A 189 -11.09 12.42 4.93
N PHE A 190 -10.45 12.75 3.80
CA PHE A 190 -9.00 12.68 3.63
C PHE A 190 -8.23 13.95 4.06
N LYS A 191 -8.92 15.00 4.50
CA LYS A 191 -8.29 16.30 4.84
C LYS A 191 -7.22 16.23 5.92
N HIS A 192 -7.35 15.29 6.86
CA HIS A 192 -6.41 15.16 7.99
C HIS A 192 -5.25 14.19 7.70
N GLU A 193 -5.31 13.46 6.59
CA GLU A 193 -4.26 12.53 6.19
C GLU A 193 -3.42 13.02 5.02
N ILE A 194 -4.00 13.86 4.14
CA ILE A 194 -3.31 14.39 2.97
C ILE A 194 -2.50 15.62 3.33
N VAL A 195 -1.20 15.59 3.00
CA VAL A 195 -0.30 16.73 3.00
C VAL A 195 -0.28 17.30 1.58
N PRO A 196 -0.86 18.49 1.36
CA PRO A 196 -0.86 19.13 0.04
C PRO A 196 0.55 19.35 -0.48
N ILE A 197 0.77 19.13 -1.78
CA ILE A 197 2.08 19.30 -2.42
C ILE A 197 2.03 20.35 -3.53
N GLU A 198 2.95 21.30 -3.50
CA GLU A 198 3.13 22.26 -4.58
C GLU A 198 3.80 21.56 -5.77
N THR A 199 3.21 21.73 -6.94
CA THR A 199 3.73 21.19 -8.20
C THR A 199 3.81 22.26 -9.26
N PRO A 200 4.52 22.06 -10.38
CA PRO A 200 4.49 22.98 -11.51
C PRO A 200 3.09 23.23 -12.08
N ARG A 201 2.11 22.39 -11.71
CA ARG A 201 0.69 22.51 -12.14
C ARG A 201 -0.20 23.15 -11.08
N GLY A 202 0.36 23.63 -9.99
CA GLY A 202 -0.33 24.21 -8.84
C GLY A 202 -0.40 23.28 -7.63
N LEU A 203 -1.12 23.72 -6.62
CA LEU A 203 -1.34 22.95 -5.40
C LEU A 203 -2.13 21.68 -5.70
N PHE A 204 -1.60 20.52 -5.28
CA PHE A 204 -2.23 19.22 -5.40
C PHE A 204 -2.58 18.68 -4.01
N ASP A 205 -3.86 18.59 -3.69
CA ASP A 205 -4.41 18.28 -2.37
C ASP A 205 -5.55 17.25 -2.40
N VAL A 206 -5.87 16.69 -3.57
CA VAL A 206 -6.96 15.73 -3.76
C VAL A 206 -6.48 14.57 -4.64
N ASP A 207 -6.83 13.34 -4.26
CA ASP A 207 -6.57 12.15 -5.09
C ASP A 207 -7.25 12.28 -6.46
N GLU A 208 -6.50 12.18 -7.54
CA GLU A 208 -7.01 12.45 -8.90
C GLU A 208 -7.44 11.18 -9.67
N HIS A 209 -7.15 9.99 -9.13
CA HIS A 209 -7.42 8.74 -9.84
C HIS A 209 -8.90 8.30 -9.80
N PRO A 210 -9.73 8.60 -8.76
CA PRO A 210 -11.14 8.24 -8.72
C PRO A 210 -11.93 8.82 -9.89
N ARG A 211 -12.75 7.98 -10.55
CA ARG A 211 -13.48 8.34 -11.78
C ARG A 211 -14.96 8.55 -11.50
N ARG A 212 -15.41 9.80 -11.52
CA ARG A 212 -16.79 10.20 -11.26
C ARG A 212 -17.79 9.72 -12.31
N ASP A 213 -17.33 9.49 -13.54
CA ASP A 213 -18.13 9.12 -14.69
C ASP A 213 -18.14 7.61 -14.99
N THR A 214 -17.55 6.78 -14.10
CA THR A 214 -17.55 5.33 -14.23
C THR A 214 -18.94 4.76 -13.99
N THR A 215 -19.39 3.87 -14.90
CA THR A 215 -20.66 3.12 -14.79
C THR A 215 -20.42 1.65 -15.08
N ILE A 216 -21.37 0.79 -14.68
CA ILE A 216 -21.24 -0.65 -14.92
C ILE A 216 -21.24 -0.97 -16.42
N GLU A 217 -22.00 -0.23 -17.20
CA GLU A 217 -22.07 -0.38 -18.66
C GLU A 217 -20.72 -0.04 -19.30
N LYS A 218 -20.06 1.05 -18.87
CA LYS A 218 -18.72 1.40 -19.34
C LYS A 218 -17.70 0.31 -18.98
N LEU A 219 -17.72 -0.20 -17.75
CA LEU A 219 -16.82 -1.28 -17.32
C LEU A 219 -17.03 -2.55 -18.14
N ALA A 220 -18.28 -2.93 -18.41
CA ALA A 220 -18.61 -4.11 -19.19
C ALA A 220 -18.07 -4.07 -20.64
N THR A 221 -17.87 -2.87 -21.22
CA THR A 221 -17.30 -2.72 -22.56
C THR A 221 -15.79 -2.89 -22.65
N LEU A 222 -15.10 -2.92 -21.50
CA LEU A 222 -13.64 -3.01 -21.48
C LEU A 222 -13.17 -4.40 -21.90
N LYS A 223 -12.16 -4.42 -22.78
CA LYS A 223 -11.56 -5.67 -23.25
C LYS A 223 -10.72 -6.32 -22.16
N PRO A 224 -10.72 -7.66 -22.08
CA PRO A 224 -9.78 -8.40 -21.24
C PRO A 224 -8.32 -8.03 -21.59
N LEU A 225 -7.44 -8.04 -20.57
CA LEU A 225 -6.01 -7.80 -20.79
C LEU A 225 -5.34 -8.93 -21.58
N HIS A 226 -5.87 -10.16 -21.47
CA HIS A 226 -5.44 -11.34 -22.19
C HIS A 226 -6.61 -11.97 -22.96
N PRO A 227 -6.98 -11.41 -24.13
CA PRO A 227 -8.08 -11.94 -24.93
C PRO A 227 -7.77 -13.33 -25.53
N GLU A 228 -6.51 -13.74 -25.56
CA GLU A 228 -6.06 -15.06 -26.01
C GLU A 228 -6.28 -16.16 -24.95
N ILE A 229 -6.55 -15.81 -23.69
CA ILE A 229 -6.88 -16.76 -22.64
C ILE A 229 -8.39 -16.88 -22.54
N GLU A 230 -8.91 -18.06 -22.78
CA GLU A 230 -10.35 -18.33 -22.72
C GLU A 230 -10.92 -17.98 -21.33
N GLY A 231 -12.00 -17.21 -21.31
CA GLY A 231 -12.68 -16.78 -20.08
C GLY A 231 -11.97 -15.71 -19.27
N PHE A 232 -10.79 -15.22 -19.71
CA PHE A 232 -10.06 -14.19 -18.99
C PHE A 232 -10.90 -12.92 -18.78
N SER A 233 -11.03 -12.47 -17.54
CA SER A 233 -11.99 -11.42 -17.17
C SER A 233 -11.36 -10.19 -16.50
N ILE A 234 -10.03 -10.17 -16.35
CA ILE A 234 -9.33 -8.97 -15.82
C ILE A 234 -9.23 -7.92 -16.92
N THR A 235 -9.59 -6.69 -16.59
CA THR A 235 -9.54 -5.53 -17.49
C THR A 235 -8.89 -4.33 -16.79
N ALA A 236 -8.63 -3.28 -17.55
CA ALA A 236 -8.17 -2.01 -16.98
C ALA A 236 -9.19 -1.35 -16.02
N GLY A 237 -10.45 -1.78 -16.03
CA GLY A 237 -11.51 -1.23 -15.18
C GLY A 237 -11.63 -1.93 -13.83
N ASN A 238 -11.16 -3.17 -13.70
CA ASN A 238 -11.19 -3.94 -12.46
C ASN A 238 -9.77 -4.25 -11.92
N ALA A 239 -8.78 -3.52 -12.41
CA ALA A 239 -7.39 -3.48 -11.96
C ALA A 239 -7.05 -2.11 -11.37
N CYS A 240 -6.06 -2.05 -10.48
CA CYS A 240 -5.50 -0.78 -10.03
C CYS A 240 -4.78 -0.04 -11.16
N GLY A 241 -4.60 1.26 -11.01
CA GLY A 241 -3.74 2.06 -11.88
C GLY A 241 -2.27 1.99 -11.49
N ALA A 242 -1.39 2.49 -12.38
CA ALA A 242 -0.04 2.88 -12.01
C ALA A 242 -0.07 4.29 -11.41
N ASN A 243 0.53 4.47 -10.24
CA ASN A 243 0.35 5.69 -9.46
C ASN A 243 1.64 6.17 -8.80
N ASP A 244 1.64 7.45 -8.46
CA ASP A 244 2.69 8.16 -7.74
C ASP A 244 2.16 8.62 -6.39
N GLY A 245 2.97 8.47 -5.33
CA GLY A 245 2.61 8.92 -3.99
C GLY A 245 3.52 8.38 -2.90
N ALA A 246 3.41 8.97 -1.72
CA ALA A 246 4.13 8.57 -0.52
C ALA A 246 3.21 8.59 0.70
N ALA A 247 3.53 7.77 1.69
CA ALA A 247 2.84 7.74 2.98
C ALA A 247 3.84 7.43 4.10
N VAL A 248 3.65 8.05 5.25
CA VAL A 248 4.51 7.89 6.43
C VAL A 248 3.67 7.88 7.70
N LEU A 249 4.11 7.06 8.66
CA LEU A 249 3.60 7.04 10.02
C LEU A 249 4.78 7.28 10.98
N ALA A 250 4.56 8.12 11.99
CA ALA A 250 5.47 8.18 13.12
C ALA A 250 5.06 7.09 14.12
N VAL A 251 5.92 6.09 14.26
CA VAL A 251 5.73 4.94 15.17
C VAL A 251 6.60 5.16 16.39
N ALA A 252 5.97 5.23 17.56
CA ALA A 252 6.63 5.56 18.81
C ALA A 252 6.45 4.47 19.87
N SER A 253 7.35 4.44 20.84
CA SER A 253 7.13 3.72 22.09
C SER A 253 6.05 4.43 22.91
N ASP A 254 5.09 3.69 23.46
CA ASP A 254 4.10 4.20 24.41
C ASP A 254 4.73 4.88 25.63
N ARG A 255 5.98 4.50 25.96
CA ARG A 255 6.76 5.08 27.08
C ARG A 255 7.16 6.54 26.87
N LEU A 256 7.10 7.05 25.63
CA LEU A 256 7.32 8.46 25.36
C LEU A 256 6.15 9.34 25.82
N GLY A 257 4.99 8.75 26.11
CA GLY A 257 3.82 9.48 26.57
C GLY A 257 3.21 10.41 25.51
N LEU A 258 3.53 10.20 24.23
CA LEU A 258 2.96 10.98 23.12
C LEU A 258 1.48 10.59 22.89
N PRO A 259 0.62 11.53 22.45
CA PRO A 259 -0.76 11.23 22.12
C PRO A 259 -0.84 10.17 21.01
N ALA A 260 -1.32 8.99 21.34
CA ALA A 260 -1.44 7.89 20.39
C ALA A 260 -2.69 8.04 19.53
N LEU A 261 -2.54 7.93 18.20
CA LEU A 261 -3.64 7.82 17.24
C LEU A 261 -4.15 6.37 17.17
N ALA A 262 -3.23 5.40 17.29
CA ALA A 262 -3.52 3.98 17.25
C ALA A 262 -2.39 3.18 17.92
N THR A 263 -2.69 1.94 18.33
CA THR A 263 -1.70 0.94 18.76
C THR A 263 -1.56 -0.13 17.68
N ILE A 264 -0.32 -0.52 17.32
CA ILE A 264 -0.06 -1.65 16.45
C ILE A 264 -0.14 -2.93 17.27
N ARG A 265 -1.25 -3.67 17.17
CA ARG A 265 -1.53 -4.87 17.98
C ARG A 265 -0.69 -6.07 17.53
N SER A 266 -0.62 -6.29 16.21
CA SER A 266 0.12 -7.39 15.62
C SER A 266 0.34 -7.20 14.13
N TRP A 267 1.12 -8.09 13.54
CA TRP A 267 1.27 -8.22 12.09
C TRP A 267 1.67 -9.64 11.70
N ALA A 268 1.45 -9.97 10.44
CA ALA A 268 1.93 -11.21 9.86
C ALA A 268 2.33 -11.02 8.40
N SER A 269 3.35 -11.76 7.98
CA SER A 269 3.66 -11.97 6.58
C SER A 269 3.64 -13.46 6.30
N VAL A 270 3.21 -13.82 5.09
CA VAL A 270 3.11 -15.19 4.62
C VAL A 270 3.72 -15.33 3.24
N GLY A 271 4.14 -16.55 2.89
CA GLY A 271 4.43 -16.96 1.53
C GLY A 271 3.41 -17.99 1.09
N VAL A 272 2.96 -17.87 -0.15
CA VAL A 272 2.07 -18.81 -0.85
C VAL A 272 2.65 -19.16 -2.21
N ASP A 273 2.07 -20.15 -2.91
CA ASP A 273 2.47 -20.40 -4.29
C ASP A 273 2.30 -19.11 -5.13
N PRO A 274 3.34 -18.66 -5.87
CA PRO A 274 3.26 -17.47 -6.70
C PRO A 274 2.09 -17.44 -7.68
N ALA A 275 1.61 -18.60 -8.15
CA ALA A 275 0.41 -18.69 -8.97
C ALA A 275 -0.83 -18.10 -8.27
N PHE A 276 -0.87 -18.12 -6.95
CA PHE A 276 -2.00 -17.64 -6.13
C PHE A 276 -1.63 -16.42 -5.28
N THR A 277 -0.75 -15.58 -5.78
CA THR A 277 -0.32 -14.34 -5.08
C THR A 277 -1.53 -13.51 -4.60
N GLY A 278 -2.60 -13.41 -5.41
CA GLY A 278 -3.81 -12.66 -5.05
C GLY A 278 -4.58 -13.22 -3.85
N LEU A 279 -4.35 -14.48 -3.46
CA LEU A 279 -5.00 -15.11 -2.30
C LEU A 279 -4.16 -15.05 -1.02
N ALA A 280 -2.95 -14.48 -1.08
CA ALA A 280 -2.09 -14.38 0.09
C ALA A 280 -2.71 -13.65 1.32
N PRO A 281 -3.61 -12.65 1.16
CA PRO A 281 -4.33 -12.06 2.29
C PRO A 281 -5.20 -13.05 3.07
N VAL A 282 -5.73 -14.09 2.40
CA VAL A 282 -6.55 -15.14 3.04
C VAL A 282 -5.77 -15.88 4.13
N GLU A 283 -4.47 -16.07 3.93
CA GLU A 283 -3.57 -16.68 4.91
C GLU A 283 -3.01 -15.66 5.93
N ALA A 284 -2.76 -14.43 5.47
CA ALA A 284 -2.11 -13.41 6.29
C ALA A 284 -3.04 -12.82 7.36
N ILE A 285 -4.33 -12.61 7.02
CA ILE A 285 -5.33 -12.01 7.94
C ILE A 285 -5.52 -12.89 9.18
N PRO A 286 -5.91 -14.18 9.08
CA PRO A 286 -6.10 -15.02 10.25
C PRO A 286 -4.83 -15.16 11.10
N LYS A 287 -3.66 -15.22 10.46
CA LYS A 287 -2.37 -15.31 11.16
C LYS A 287 -2.07 -14.05 11.98
N ALA A 288 -2.38 -12.86 11.46
CA ALA A 288 -2.20 -11.61 12.19
C ALA A 288 -3.21 -11.49 13.34
N LEU A 289 -4.48 -11.81 13.10
CA LEU A 289 -5.52 -11.78 14.12
C LEU A 289 -5.22 -12.74 15.28
N ALA A 290 -4.78 -13.97 14.99
CA ALA A 290 -4.38 -14.94 16.02
C ALA A 290 -3.25 -14.40 16.91
N ARG A 291 -2.27 -13.68 16.35
CA ARG A 291 -1.19 -13.02 17.11
C ARG A 291 -1.71 -11.91 18.02
N ALA A 292 -2.76 -11.21 17.62
CA ALA A 292 -3.46 -10.21 18.42
C ALA A 292 -4.44 -10.83 19.44
N ARG A 293 -4.68 -12.15 19.38
CA ARG A 293 -5.74 -12.88 20.11
C ARG A 293 -7.14 -12.35 19.77
N LEU A 294 -7.35 -12.06 18.50
CA LEU A 294 -8.61 -11.59 17.93
C LEU A 294 -9.12 -12.58 16.89
N SER A 295 -10.40 -12.48 16.59
CA SER A 295 -11.11 -13.15 15.51
C SER A 295 -11.56 -12.16 14.44
N LEU A 296 -12.09 -12.64 13.31
CA LEU A 296 -12.70 -11.78 12.28
C LEU A 296 -13.89 -10.98 12.80
N ALA A 297 -14.64 -11.52 13.75
CA ALA A 297 -15.80 -10.85 14.34
C ALA A 297 -15.43 -9.61 15.16
N ASP A 298 -14.22 -9.56 15.71
CA ASP A 298 -13.73 -8.43 16.51
C ASP A 298 -13.28 -7.23 15.64
N VAL A 299 -13.22 -7.40 14.31
CA VAL A 299 -12.73 -6.37 13.40
C VAL A 299 -13.86 -5.43 12.98
N ASP A 300 -13.63 -4.13 13.17
CA ASP A 300 -14.58 -3.08 12.80
C ASP A 300 -14.41 -2.68 11.34
N LEU A 301 -13.17 -2.55 10.85
CA LEU A 301 -12.86 -2.16 9.47
C LEU A 301 -11.70 -2.97 8.88
N PHE A 302 -11.81 -3.25 7.59
CA PHE A 302 -10.74 -3.81 6.77
C PHE A 302 -10.34 -2.83 5.66
N GLU A 303 -9.05 -2.60 5.51
CA GLU A 303 -8.40 -2.06 4.30
C GLU A 303 -7.70 -3.23 3.59
N ILE A 304 -8.29 -3.73 2.52
CA ILE A 304 -7.71 -4.78 1.67
C ILE A 304 -7.31 -4.13 0.35
N ASN A 305 -6.01 -4.16 0.00
CA ASN A 305 -5.57 -3.56 -1.25
C ASN A 305 -6.30 -4.19 -2.45
N GLU A 306 -6.72 -3.33 -3.35
CA GLU A 306 -7.38 -3.73 -4.60
C GLU A 306 -6.37 -3.64 -5.75
N ALA A 307 -5.27 -4.42 -5.68
CA ALA A 307 -4.38 -4.55 -6.85
C ALA A 307 -5.19 -5.01 -8.08
N PHE A 308 -6.16 -5.89 -7.84
CA PHE A 308 -7.27 -6.26 -8.73
C PHE A 308 -8.52 -6.44 -7.88
N ALA A 309 -9.67 -6.06 -8.40
CA ALA A 309 -10.95 -6.25 -7.70
C ALA A 309 -11.18 -7.73 -7.32
N SER A 310 -10.74 -8.64 -8.19
CA SER A 310 -10.87 -10.10 -7.99
C SER A 310 -10.24 -10.57 -6.68
N MET A 311 -9.04 -10.11 -6.34
CA MET A 311 -8.36 -10.56 -5.12
C MET A 311 -9.05 -10.08 -3.85
N CYS A 312 -9.62 -8.86 -3.88
CA CYS A 312 -10.37 -8.31 -2.76
C CYS A 312 -11.68 -9.10 -2.57
N VAL A 313 -12.46 -9.28 -3.65
CA VAL A 313 -13.70 -10.09 -3.62
C VAL A 313 -13.41 -11.53 -3.21
N ALA A 314 -12.34 -12.15 -3.72
CA ALA A 314 -11.93 -13.49 -3.33
C ALA A 314 -11.60 -13.58 -1.84
N THR A 315 -10.88 -12.60 -1.29
CA THR A 315 -10.56 -12.55 0.16
C THR A 315 -11.82 -12.45 1.01
N ILE A 316 -12.76 -11.59 0.61
CA ILE A 316 -14.06 -11.41 1.28
C ILE A 316 -14.86 -12.73 1.28
N LYS A 317 -14.98 -13.36 0.11
CA LYS A 317 -15.72 -14.63 -0.02
C LYS A 317 -15.09 -15.77 0.79
N LEU A 318 -13.77 -15.92 0.71
CA LEU A 318 -13.08 -17.07 1.35
C LEU A 318 -12.97 -16.94 2.87
N LEU A 319 -13.01 -15.72 3.40
CA LEU A 319 -12.98 -15.47 4.85
C LEU A 319 -14.34 -15.11 5.44
N ASP A 320 -15.40 -15.05 4.63
CA ASP A 320 -16.75 -14.65 5.05
C ASP A 320 -16.76 -13.29 5.76
N ILE A 321 -16.07 -12.31 5.17
CA ILE A 321 -15.99 -10.94 5.68
C ILE A 321 -17.20 -10.14 5.21
N ASP A 322 -17.81 -9.36 6.10
CA ASP A 322 -18.84 -8.39 5.74
C ASP A 322 -18.28 -7.33 4.76
N PRO A 323 -18.76 -7.26 3.50
CA PRO A 323 -18.27 -6.33 2.50
C PRO A 323 -18.47 -4.85 2.87
N ASP A 324 -19.42 -4.54 3.74
CA ASP A 324 -19.68 -3.18 4.20
C ASP A 324 -18.61 -2.66 5.16
N LYS A 325 -17.81 -3.56 5.75
CA LYS A 325 -16.65 -3.22 6.57
C LYS A 325 -15.36 -3.05 5.75
N VAL A 326 -15.39 -3.33 4.43
CA VAL A 326 -14.18 -3.37 3.60
C VAL A 326 -14.07 -2.12 2.73
N ASN A 327 -12.89 -1.47 2.77
CA ASN A 327 -12.52 -0.36 1.89
C ASN A 327 -13.60 0.74 1.84
N VAL A 328 -14.03 1.18 3.00
CA VAL A 328 -15.17 2.11 3.16
C VAL A 328 -14.93 3.50 2.56
N SER A 329 -13.69 3.81 2.22
CA SER A 329 -13.27 5.05 1.55
C SER A 329 -12.63 4.80 0.17
N GLY A 330 -12.88 3.62 -0.42
CA GLY A 330 -12.20 3.17 -1.64
C GLY A 330 -10.79 2.65 -1.36
N SER A 331 -10.15 2.02 -2.35
CA SER A 331 -8.78 1.50 -2.24
C SER A 331 -8.08 1.46 -3.62
N GLY A 332 -7.29 0.43 -3.92
CA GLY A 332 -6.42 0.37 -5.09
C GLY A 332 -7.08 0.60 -6.45
N CYS A 333 -8.29 0.09 -6.69
CA CYS A 333 -9.02 0.29 -7.94
C CYS A 333 -9.44 1.76 -8.16
N SER A 334 -9.73 2.47 -7.07
CA SER A 334 -10.23 3.85 -7.12
C SER A 334 -9.19 4.89 -6.73
N LEU A 335 -8.60 4.80 -5.53
CA LEU A 335 -7.56 5.74 -5.08
C LEU A 335 -6.25 5.55 -5.82
N GLY A 336 -6.00 4.32 -6.31
CA GLY A 336 -4.76 3.96 -6.97
C GLY A 336 -3.81 3.15 -6.09
N HIS A 337 -2.74 2.64 -6.73
CA HIS A 337 -1.78 1.74 -6.09
C HIS A 337 -0.32 2.20 -6.33
N PRO A 338 0.14 3.26 -5.64
CA PRO A 338 1.55 3.58 -5.59
C PRO A 338 2.29 2.46 -4.84
N VAL A 339 2.83 1.49 -5.58
CA VAL A 339 3.20 0.12 -5.16
C VAL A 339 3.85 0.08 -3.78
N ALA A 340 5.02 0.70 -3.59
CA ALA A 340 5.74 0.63 -2.33
C ALA A 340 5.14 1.52 -1.21
N ALA A 341 4.30 2.50 -1.55
CA ALA A 341 3.64 3.38 -0.59
C ALA A 341 2.31 2.81 -0.06
N THR A 342 1.64 1.95 -0.84
CA THR A 342 0.25 1.55 -0.58
C THR A 342 0.05 0.93 0.79
N GLY A 343 0.96 0.08 1.26
CA GLY A 343 0.81 -0.56 2.58
C GLY A 343 0.80 0.43 3.74
N ALA A 344 1.60 1.50 3.66
CA ALA A 344 1.57 2.61 4.61
C ALA A 344 0.33 3.49 4.42
N ARG A 345 -0.05 3.81 3.17
CA ARG A 345 -1.27 4.55 2.85
C ARG A 345 -2.52 3.91 3.45
N MET A 346 -2.64 2.59 3.34
CA MET A 346 -3.77 1.85 3.91
C MET A 346 -3.85 2.02 5.43
N LEU A 347 -2.72 1.95 6.12
CA LEU A 347 -2.66 2.20 7.56
C LEU A 347 -3.02 3.64 7.92
N VAL A 348 -2.53 4.62 7.15
CA VAL A 348 -2.90 6.04 7.32
C VAL A 348 -4.41 6.21 7.23
N THR A 349 -5.03 5.77 6.14
CA THR A 349 -6.48 5.90 5.93
C THR A 349 -7.27 5.14 7.00
N LEU A 350 -6.84 3.93 7.38
CA LEU A 350 -7.51 3.12 8.39
C LEU A 350 -7.48 3.78 9.78
N VAL A 351 -6.37 4.40 10.18
CA VAL A 351 -6.27 5.17 11.43
C VAL A 351 -7.27 6.32 11.45
N HIS A 352 -7.29 7.14 10.40
CA HIS A 352 -8.18 8.31 10.32
C HIS A 352 -9.66 7.91 10.24
N GLU A 353 -9.99 6.87 9.48
CA GLU A 353 -11.36 6.40 9.35
C GLU A 353 -11.91 5.79 10.66
N LEU A 354 -11.12 4.99 11.37
CA LEU A 354 -11.50 4.48 12.68
C LEU A 354 -11.66 5.61 13.71
N ARG A 355 -10.75 6.58 13.73
CA ARG A 355 -10.89 7.76 14.61
C ARG A 355 -12.17 8.53 14.34
N ARG A 356 -12.50 8.74 13.06
CA ARG A 356 -13.74 9.41 12.66
C ARG A 356 -14.99 8.66 13.14
N ARG A 357 -14.90 7.33 13.29
CA ARG A 357 -16.00 6.45 13.76
C ARG A 357 -16.03 6.23 15.27
N GLY A 358 -15.08 6.79 16.01
CA GLY A 358 -15.05 6.66 17.49
C GLY A 358 -14.16 5.53 17.99
N GLY A 359 -13.22 5.05 17.19
CA GLY A 359 -12.26 4.00 17.56
C GLY A 359 -12.60 2.64 16.97
N GLY A 360 -11.88 1.60 17.39
CA GLY A 360 -12.10 0.21 17.00
C GLY A 360 -10.86 -0.52 16.50
N ILE A 361 -11.06 -1.77 16.07
CA ILE A 361 -10.04 -2.67 15.53
C ILE A 361 -10.02 -2.57 14.00
N GLY A 362 -8.86 -2.29 13.43
CA GLY A 362 -8.65 -2.24 11.99
C GLY A 362 -7.63 -3.25 11.50
N VAL A 363 -7.87 -3.77 10.31
CA VAL A 363 -6.99 -4.71 9.62
C VAL A 363 -6.61 -4.14 8.25
N ALA A 364 -5.32 -3.89 8.03
CA ALA A 364 -4.77 -3.58 6.71
C ALA A 364 -4.11 -4.82 6.13
N ALA A 365 -4.58 -5.30 4.96
CA ALA A 365 -4.08 -6.52 4.34
C ALA A 365 -3.83 -6.34 2.84
N MET A 366 -2.78 -6.98 2.32
CA MET A 366 -2.44 -6.92 0.90
C MET A 366 -1.61 -8.12 0.44
N CYS A 367 -1.71 -8.40 -0.86
CA CYS A 367 -0.77 -9.26 -1.55
C CYS A 367 0.52 -8.50 -1.89
N ALA A 368 1.57 -9.24 -2.21
CA ALA A 368 2.79 -8.70 -2.79
C ALA A 368 3.40 -9.70 -3.79
N GLY A 369 3.96 -9.19 -4.86
CA GLY A 369 4.52 -10.00 -5.95
C GLY A 369 5.42 -11.13 -5.44
N GLY A 370 5.39 -12.28 -6.12
CA GLY A 370 6.17 -13.46 -5.74
C GLY A 370 5.50 -14.36 -4.71
N GLY A 371 4.18 -14.31 -4.56
CA GLY A 371 3.42 -15.17 -3.64
C GLY A 371 3.54 -14.73 -2.19
N MET A 372 3.52 -13.45 -1.92
CA MET A 372 3.58 -12.93 -0.55
C MET A 372 2.28 -12.25 -0.13
N GLY A 373 1.97 -12.32 1.17
CA GLY A 373 0.91 -11.56 1.82
C GLY A 373 1.41 -10.83 3.06
N SER A 374 0.84 -9.67 3.35
CA SER A 374 1.15 -8.90 4.53
C SER A 374 -0.13 -8.35 5.15
N THR A 375 -0.21 -8.42 6.48
CA THR A 375 -1.34 -7.91 7.27
C THR A 375 -0.82 -7.22 8.52
N THR A 376 -1.42 -6.08 8.86
CA THR A 376 -1.19 -5.37 10.14
C THR A 376 -2.53 -5.12 10.82
N VAL A 377 -2.60 -5.40 12.11
CA VAL A 377 -3.76 -5.15 12.97
C VAL A 377 -3.46 -3.96 13.86
N ILE A 378 -4.33 -2.98 13.84
CA ILE A 378 -4.26 -1.78 14.68
C ILE A 378 -5.50 -1.66 15.56
N GLU A 379 -5.34 -0.99 16.69
CA GLU A 379 -6.44 -0.56 17.55
C GLU A 379 -6.40 0.94 17.70
N VAL A 380 -7.50 1.59 17.38
CA VAL A 380 -7.71 3.03 17.59
C VAL A 380 -8.53 3.20 18.87
N PRO A 381 -8.04 3.95 19.88
CA PRO A 381 -8.80 4.15 21.11
C PRO A 381 -10.08 4.94 20.83
N ALA A 382 -11.10 4.69 21.62
CA ALA A 382 -12.25 5.60 21.69
C ALA A 382 -11.79 6.99 22.19
N PRO A 383 -12.43 8.08 21.73
CA PRO A 383 -12.07 9.44 22.10
C PRO A 383 -12.24 9.75 23.57
#